data_fab59a5537c9ca18fa2d7d4d09bc3b0d
#
_entry.id   fab59a5537c9ca18fa2d7d4d09bc3b0d
#
_cell.length_a   1.000
_cell.length_b   1.000
_cell.length_c   1.000
_cell.angle_alpha   90.00
_cell.angle_beta   90.00
_cell.angle_gamma   90.00
#
_symmetry.space_group_name_H-M   'P 1'
#
loop_
_entity.id
_entity.type
_entity.pdbx_description
1 polymer ?
#
loop_
_entity_poly.entity_id
_entity_poly.type
_entity_poly.pdbx_seq_one_letter_code
_entity_poly.pdbx_strand_id
1 'polypeptide(L)'
;MRSKVVSSFEEAVAGVEDSSRILVAGFGEPGTPHNLIAALHEQGASDLTIIANGAGMTRDDGVITTGNLIEEGRVSRVILAFTASTHPSRQTPLERLNEAGEIEAEITPQGTLAERIRAGGSGIPAFFTPAAVGTEVAEGKEHREFGGRTYVLEEAIVADYALVRCWKADTFGNLVFRRSQRNFNPIMAMAADCTLVEAEEVVEVGMLDPDLIHTPGIFVQRVVSIPEAGGMLQAPPLAMFSGTPRS
;
A
#
# COMPACT_ATOMS: atom_id res chain seq x y z
N MET A 1 2.71 6.06 -28.37
CA MET A 1 2.90 5.39 -27.05
C MET A 1 1.85 4.30 -26.94
N ARG A 2 2.18 3.17 -26.30
CA ARG A 2 1.19 2.10 -26.10
C ARG A 2 0.34 2.41 -24.85
N SER A 3 -0.97 2.24 -24.96
CA SER A 3 -1.88 2.33 -23.80
C SER A 3 -1.52 1.29 -22.73
N LYS A 4 -1.62 1.65 -21.48
CA LYS A 4 -1.44 0.79 -20.30
C LYS A 4 -2.77 0.37 -19.67
N VAL A 5 -3.87 0.81 -20.26
CA VAL A 5 -5.21 0.47 -19.78
C VAL A 5 -5.49 -1.01 -20.09
N VAL A 6 -5.90 -1.72 -19.06
CA VAL A 6 -6.36 -3.12 -19.13
C VAL A 6 -7.88 -3.17 -18.98
N SER A 7 -8.49 -4.26 -19.44
CA SER A 7 -9.94 -4.37 -19.56
C SER A 7 -10.65 -4.75 -18.27
N SER A 8 -9.93 -5.36 -17.32
CA SER A 8 -10.51 -5.84 -16.07
C SER A 8 -9.49 -5.89 -14.92
N PHE A 9 -10.01 -6.04 -13.70
CA PHE A 9 -9.19 -6.21 -12.49
C PHE A 9 -8.45 -7.56 -12.52
N GLU A 10 -9.07 -8.61 -13.04
CA GLU A 10 -8.47 -9.94 -13.20
C GLU A 10 -7.26 -9.87 -14.14
N GLU A 11 -7.40 -9.16 -15.27
CA GLU A 11 -6.28 -8.92 -16.20
C GLU A 11 -5.17 -8.11 -15.50
N ALA A 12 -5.53 -7.14 -14.65
CA ALA A 12 -4.56 -6.34 -13.92
C ALA A 12 -3.68 -7.19 -13.01
N VAL A 13 -4.24 -8.17 -12.30
CA VAL A 13 -3.52 -9.02 -11.32
C VAL A 13 -3.03 -10.36 -11.87
N ALA A 14 -3.34 -10.71 -13.11
CA ALA A 14 -3.08 -12.03 -13.70
C ALA A 14 -1.61 -12.50 -13.66
N GLY A 15 -0.65 -11.59 -13.48
CA GLY A 15 0.77 -11.92 -13.40
C GLY A 15 1.31 -12.07 -11.97
N VAL A 16 0.48 -11.93 -10.95
CA VAL A 16 0.92 -12.09 -9.55
C VAL A 16 1.07 -13.58 -9.27
N GLU A 17 2.26 -13.99 -8.84
CA GLU A 17 2.60 -15.38 -8.53
C GLU A 17 2.69 -15.59 -7.02
N ASP A 18 2.69 -16.85 -6.60
CA ASP A 18 2.96 -17.22 -5.20
C ASP A 18 4.31 -16.65 -4.75
N SER A 19 4.45 -16.37 -3.47
CA SER A 19 5.64 -15.78 -2.83
C SER A 19 5.99 -14.36 -3.29
N SER A 20 5.11 -13.70 -4.09
CA SER A 20 5.32 -12.31 -4.51
C SER A 20 5.33 -11.34 -3.33
N ARG A 21 6.18 -10.31 -3.44
CA ARG A 21 6.21 -9.16 -2.53
C ARG A 21 5.32 -8.06 -3.09
N ILE A 22 4.36 -7.60 -2.31
CA ILE A 22 3.31 -6.67 -2.76
C ILE A 22 3.23 -5.46 -1.84
N LEU A 23 3.48 -4.28 -2.40
CA LEU A 23 3.17 -3.00 -1.77
C LEU A 23 1.66 -2.72 -1.93
N VAL A 24 0.96 -2.54 -0.83
CA VAL A 24 -0.46 -2.17 -0.83
C VAL A 24 -0.61 -0.77 -0.29
N ALA A 25 -0.94 0.16 -1.19
CA ALA A 25 -1.07 1.56 -0.85
C ALA A 25 -2.32 1.87 -0.02
N GLY A 26 -2.38 3.10 0.48
CA GLY A 26 -3.46 3.58 1.34
C GLY A 26 -2.99 3.95 2.75
N PHE A 27 -3.85 4.64 3.46
CA PHE A 27 -3.71 4.97 4.89
C PHE A 27 -5.10 4.89 5.53
N GLY A 28 -5.42 3.76 6.14
CA GLY A 28 -6.80 3.41 6.45
C GLY A 28 -7.60 3.25 5.15
N GLU A 29 -8.79 3.86 5.07
CA GLU A 29 -9.64 3.81 3.88
C GLU A 29 -9.16 4.70 2.72
N PRO A 30 -8.67 5.95 2.94
CA PRO A 30 -8.25 6.81 1.85
C PRO A 30 -7.11 6.22 1.01
N GLY A 31 -7.34 6.08 -0.29
CA GLY A 31 -6.34 5.63 -1.25
C GLY A 31 -6.03 4.13 -1.23
N THR A 32 -6.81 3.33 -0.50
CA THR A 32 -6.67 1.87 -0.50
C THR A 32 -7.28 1.29 -1.78
N PRO A 33 -6.55 0.45 -2.52
CA PRO A 33 -6.97 -0.12 -3.80
C PRO A 33 -7.83 -1.37 -3.61
N HIS A 34 -9.04 -1.23 -3.05
CA HIS A 34 -9.89 -2.35 -2.65
C HIS A 34 -10.27 -3.29 -3.79
N ASN A 35 -10.48 -2.76 -5.02
CA ASN A 35 -10.85 -3.62 -6.14
C ASN A 35 -9.66 -4.49 -6.60
N LEU A 36 -8.45 -3.94 -6.60
CA LEU A 36 -7.24 -4.72 -6.88
C LEU A 36 -6.98 -5.76 -5.79
N ILE A 37 -7.23 -5.43 -4.52
CA ILE A 37 -7.12 -6.39 -3.40
C ILE A 37 -8.16 -7.51 -3.58
N ALA A 38 -9.40 -7.19 -3.94
CA ALA A 38 -10.44 -8.19 -4.20
C ALA A 38 -10.08 -9.09 -5.39
N ALA A 39 -9.59 -8.53 -6.49
CA ALA A 39 -9.13 -9.31 -7.63
C ALA A 39 -7.95 -10.23 -7.29
N LEU A 40 -6.99 -9.75 -6.49
CA LEU A 40 -5.89 -10.58 -5.98
C LEU A 40 -6.41 -11.71 -5.08
N HIS A 41 -7.42 -11.43 -4.26
CA HIS A 41 -8.09 -12.43 -3.44
C HIS A 41 -8.76 -13.51 -4.31
N GLU A 42 -9.47 -13.16 -5.37
CA GLU A 42 -10.10 -14.11 -6.29
C GLU A 42 -9.07 -14.89 -7.13
N GLN A 43 -7.98 -14.25 -7.52
CA GLN A 43 -6.90 -14.83 -8.31
C GLN A 43 -6.19 -16.00 -7.62
N GLY A 44 -6.06 -16.00 -6.30
CA GLY A 44 -5.66 -17.16 -5.52
C GLY A 44 -4.18 -17.24 -5.14
N ALA A 45 -3.30 -16.33 -5.52
CA ALA A 45 -1.88 -16.35 -5.12
C ALA A 45 -1.71 -16.41 -3.60
N SER A 46 -0.72 -17.15 -3.13
CA SER A 46 -0.45 -17.47 -1.73
C SER A 46 1.03 -17.26 -1.35
N ASP A 47 1.36 -17.48 -0.08
CA ASP A 47 2.71 -17.25 0.47
C ASP A 47 3.22 -15.82 0.24
N LEU A 48 2.31 -14.85 0.24
CA LEU A 48 2.59 -13.46 -0.11
C LEU A 48 3.35 -12.74 1.02
N THR A 49 4.21 -11.79 0.63
CA THR A 49 4.73 -10.76 1.53
C THR A 49 3.97 -9.46 1.29
N ILE A 50 3.19 -9.00 2.25
CA ILE A 50 2.47 -7.72 2.17
C ILE A 50 3.24 -6.61 2.86
N ILE A 51 3.42 -5.50 2.16
CA ILE A 51 4.08 -4.29 2.65
C ILE A 51 3.06 -3.16 2.60
N ALA A 52 2.62 -2.68 3.76
CA ALA A 52 1.55 -1.69 3.86
C ALA A 52 1.70 -0.80 5.09
N ASN A 53 0.93 0.28 5.17
CA ASN A 53 0.89 1.11 6.38
C ASN A 53 0.30 0.34 7.58
N GLY A 54 -0.71 -0.49 7.35
CA GLY A 54 -1.36 -1.35 8.35
C GLY A 54 -1.93 -2.61 7.72
N ALA A 55 -2.25 -3.61 8.55
CA ALA A 55 -2.67 -4.93 8.09
C ALA A 55 -4.05 -4.98 7.44
N GLY A 56 -4.88 -3.96 7.67
CA GLY A 56 -6.31 -4.04 7.37
C GLY A 56 -7.06 -4.94 8.37
N MET A 57 -8.36 -4.85 8.33
CA MET A 57 -9.28 -5.70 9.12
C MET A 57 -10.28 -6.35 8.17
N THR A 58 -10.73 -7.54 8.50
CA THR A 58 -11.93 -8.10 7.85
C THR A 58 -13.15 -7.21 8.13
N ARG A 59 -14.05 -7.10 7.16
CA ARG A 59 -15.19 -6.19 7.21
C ARG A 59 -16.50 -6.95 7.07
N ASP A 60 -17.52 -6.48 7.81
CA ASP A 60 -18.87 -7.07 7.79
C ASP A 60 -19.71 -6.64 6.57
N ASP A 61 -19.22 -5.64 5.81
CA ASP A 61 -19.90 -5.09 4.62
C ASP A 61 -19.52 -5.79 3.30
N GLY A 62 -18.72 -6.86 3.38
CA GLY A 62 -18.29 -7.65 2.24
C GLY A 62 -17.13 -7.07 1.45
N VAL A 63 -16.54 -5.97 1.90
CA VAL A 63 -15.35 -5.39 1.28
C VAL A 63 -14.13 -6.24 1.60
N ILE A 64 -13.47 -6.76 0.57
CA ILE A 64 -12.23 -7.51 0.72
C ILE A 64 -11.08 -6.54 1.00
N THR A 65 -10.30 -6.87 2.02
CA THR A 65 -9.13 -6.11 2.48
C THR A 65 -7.91 -7.02 2.56
N THR A 66 -6.74 -6.48 2.83
CA THR A 66 -5.54 -7.28 3.16
C THR A 66 -5.76 -8.15 4.40
N GLY A 67 -6.64 -7.73 5.31
CA GLY A 67 -7.05 -8.54 6.47
C GLY A 67 -7.68 -9.87 6.09
N ASN A 68 -8.43 -9.95 4.99
CA ASN A 68 -9.00 -11.21 4.49
C ASN A 68 -7.90 -12.15 3.98
N LEU A 69 -6.93 -11.63 3.20
CA LEU A 69 -5.79 -12.42 2.72
C LEU A 69 -4.97 -13.00 3.89
N ILE A 70 -4.78 -12.21 4.95
CA ILE A 70 -4.09 -12.63 6.17
C ILE A 70 -4.91 -13.70 6.92
N GLU A 71 -6.20 -13.46 7.14
CA GLU A 71 -7.12 -14.40 7.84
C GLU A 71 -7.16 -15.77 7.18
N GLU A 72 -7.10 -15.82 5.85
CA GLU A 72 -7.15 -17.03 5.04
C GLU A 72 -5.78 -17.72 4.87
N GLY A 73 -4.73 -17.22 5.55
CA GLY A 73 -3.40 -17.83 5.51
C GLY A 73 -2.68 -17.68 4.17
N ARG A 74 -3.06 -16.69 3.35
CA ARG A 74 -2.44 -16.42 2.05
C ARG A 74 -1.20 -15.54 2.13
N VAL A 75 -0.93 -14.97 3.32
CA VAL A 75 0.19 -14.09 3.60
C VAL A 75 1.08 -14.76 4.62
N SER A 76 2.34 -15.00 4.27
CA SER A 76 3.34 -15.59 5.16
C SER A 76 4.17 -14.53 5.92
N ARG A 77 4.26 -13.32 5.35
CA ARG A 77 5.03 -12.23 5.95
C ARG A 77 4.36 -10.87 5.73
N VAL A 78 4.47 -10.01 6.72
CA VAL A 78 4.05 -8.61 6.61
C VAL A 78 5.17 -7.64 7.05
N ILE A 79 5.25 -6.47 6.40
CA ILE A 79 6.10 -5.34 6.80
C ILE A 79 5.18 -4.13 6.95
N LEU A 80 4.97 -3.65 8.17
CA LEU A 80 3.94 -2.68 8.51
C LEU A 80 4.43 -1.62 9.49
N ALA A 81 3.68 -0.52 9.58
CA ALA A 81 3.91 0.49 10.61
C ALA A 81 3.21 0.18 11.95
N PHE A 82 2.09 -0.56 11.91
CA PHE A 82 1.36 -0.96 13.11
C PHE A 82 0.42 -2.15 12.81
N THR A 83 0.18 -2.95 13.85
CA THR A 83 -0.66 -4.16 13.78
C THR A 83 -2.07 -3.93 14.30
N ALA A 84 -2.21 -2.99 15.27
CA ALA A 84 -3.39 -2.86 16.08
C ALA A 84 -4.60 -2.31 15.32
N SER A 85 -5.78 -2.77 15.74
CA SER A 85 -7.05 -2.18 15.38
C SER A 85 -7.17 -0.75 15.92
N THR A 86 -7.91 0.11 15.20
CA THR A 86 -8.32 1.43 15.72
C THR A 86 -9.29 1.32 16.91
N HIS A 87 -9.84 0.12 17.17
CA HIS A 87 -10.74 -0.16 18.27
C HIS A 87 -10.12 -1.17 19.24
N PRO A 88 -9.84 -0.80 20.49
CA PRO A 88 -9.07 -1.62 21.43
C PRO A 88 -9.71 -2.96 21.82
N SER A 89 -11.01 -3.16 21.53
CA SER A 89 -11.71 -4.43 21.79
C SER A 89 -11.75 -5.36 20.61
N ARG A 90 -11.13 -5.00 19.46
CA ARG A 90 -11.11 -5.83 18.27
C ARG A 90 -9.67 -6.22 17.95
N GLN A 91 -9.35 -7.49 18.08
CA GLN A 91 -8.09 -8.05 17.63
C GLN A 91 -8.11 -8.17 16.09
N THR A 92 -7.04 -7.76 15.44
CA THR A 92 -6.89 -7.95 14.00
C THR A 92 -6.53 -9.41 13.67
N PRO A 93 -6.80 -9.91 12.45
CA PRO A 93 -6.29 -11.20 12.02
C PRO A 93 -4.78 -11.33 12.21
N LEU A 94 -4.03 -10.27 11.90
CA LEU A 94 -2.58 -10.24 12.06
C LEU A 94 -2.15 -10.41 13.52
N GLU A 95 -2.77 -9.70 14.47
CA GLU A 95 -2.41 -9.84 15.90
C GLU A 95 -2.59 -11.30 16.35
N ARG A 96 -3.71 -11.93 15.99
CA ARG A 96 -4.02 -13.31 16.34
C ARG A 96 -3.02 -14.31 15.75
N LEU A 97 -2.72 -14.20 14.45
CA LEU A 97 -1.81 -15.11 13.76
C LEU A 97 -0.35 -14.89 14.17
N ASN A 98 0.05 -13.66 14.45
CA ASN A 98 1.39 -13.35 14.94
C ASN A 98 1.62 -13.88 16.37
N GLU A 99 0.62 -13.76 17.25
CA GLU A 99 0.67 -14.37 18.58
C GLU A 99 0.74 -15.91 18.52
N ALA A 100 0.10 -16.52 17.53
CA ALA A 100 0.17 -17.96 17.27
C ALA A 100 1.47 -18.41 16.60
N GLY A 101 2.32 -17.48 16.11
CA GLY A 101 3.53 -17.80 15.36
C GLY A 101 3.28 -18.31 13.94
N GLU A 102 2.10 -18.02 13.38
CA GLU A 102 1.66 -18.50 12.07
C GLU A 102 1.98 -17.49 10.93
N ILE A 103 2.40 -16.27 11.25
CA ILE A 103 2.80 -15.24 10.29
C ILE A 103 4.02 -14.48 10.81
N GLU A 104 4.94 -14.13 9.93
CA GLU A 104 6.08 -13.25 10.25
C GLU A 104 5.66 -11.78 10.14
N ALA A 105 5.83 -11.01 11.21
CA ALA A 105 5.51 -9.59 11.23
C ALA A 105 6.73 -8.73 11.54
N GLU A 106 7.16 -7.92 10.57
CA GLU A 106 8.17 -6.88 10.74
C GLU A 106 7.48 -5.55 10.99
N ILE A 107 7.62 -5.02 12.21
CA ILE A 107 7.05 -3.71 12.57
C ILE A 107 8.11 -2.64 12.44
N THR A 108 7.85 -1.67 11.59
CA THR A 108 8.77 -0.57 11.27
C THR A 108 8.11 0.77 11.63
N PRO A 109 8.81 1.71 12.29
CA PRO A 109 8.25 3.04 12.53
C PRO A 109 7.76 3.66 11.22
N GLN A 110 6.55 4.24 11.22
CA GLN A 110 5.85 4.66 9.99
C GLN A 110 6.68 5.56 9.08
N GLY A 111 7.39 6.55 9.65
CA GLY A 111 8.27 7.42 8.88
C GLY A 111 9.45 6.66 8.26
N THR A 112 9.98 5.67 8.98
CA THR A 112 11.04 4.78 8.49
C THR A 112 10.52 3.87 7.37
N LEU A 113 9.32 3.30 7.52
CA LEU A 113 8.67 2.52 6.46
C LEU A 113 8.50 3.36 5.18
N ALA A 114 7.96 4.57 5.30
CA ALA A 114 7.79 5.47 4.16
C ALA A 114 9.13 5.79 3.48
N GLU A 115 10.20 6.04 4.25
CA GLU A 115 11.52 6.35 3.71
C GLU A 115 12.20 5.11 3.10
N ARG A 116 12.05 3.91 3.68
CA ARG A 116 12.55 2.66 3.10
C ARG A 116 11.93 2.39 1.72
N ILE A 117 10.61 2.62 1.57
CA ILE A 117 9.90 2.51 0.29
C ILE A 117 10.38 3.59 -0.69
N ARG A 118 10.44 4.86 -0.24
CA ARG A 118 10.92 5.97 -1.07
C ARG A 118 12.36 5.73 -1.56
N ALA A 119 13.23 5.27 -0.68
CA ALA A 119 14.63 4.93 -1.00
C ALA A 119 14.69 3.85 -2.08
N GLY A 120 13.91 2.77 -1.95
CA GLY A 120 13.82 1.71 -2.95
C GLY A 120 13.41 2.23 -4.32
N GLY A 121 12.33 3.02 -4.38
CA GLY A 121 11.86 3.65 -5.63
C GLY A 121 12.82 4.68 -6.23
N SER A 122 13.80 5.15 -5.46
CA SER A 122 14.84 6.11 -5.89
C SER A 122 16.20 5.45 -6.17
N GLY A 123 16.31 4.12 -6.05
CA GLY A 123 17.56 3.40 -6.22
C GLY A 123 18.59 3.61 -5.10
N ILE A 124 18.15 4.07 -3.92
CA ILE A 124 18.98 4.24 -2.71
C ILE A 124 18.88 2.94 -1.93
N PRO A 125 19.99 2.18 -1.74
CA PRO A 125 19.93 0.84 -1.15
C PRO A 125 19.68 0.85 0.35
N ALA A 126 20.12 1.90 1.06
CA ALA A 126 20.00 2.03 2.51
C ALA A 126 20.23 3.48 2.95
N PHE A 127 19.81 3.81 4.17
CA PHE A 127 20.04 5.12 4.77
C PHE A 127 20.14 5.01 6.29
N PHE A 128 20.71 6.02 6.95
CA PHE A 128 20.78 6.11 8.39
C PHE A 128 19.65 7.00 8.94
N THR A 129 18.97 6.52 10.00
CA THR A 129 17.90 7.26 10.69
C THR A 129 18.10 7.21 12.21
N PRO A 130 17.74 8.26 12.95
CA PRO A 130 17.74 8.22 14.41
C PRO A 130 16.47 7.54 14.97
N ALA A 131 15.49 7.23 14.13
CA ALA A 131 14.28 6.54 14.56
C ALA A 131 14.61 5.14 15.06
N ALA A 132 13.93 4.72 16.12
CA ALA A 132 14.10 3.43 16.79
C ALA A 132 15.44 3.17 17.50
N VAL A 133 16.42 4.08 17.48
CA VAL A 133 17.64 3.93 18.28
C VAL A 133 17.30 3.68 19.76
N GLY A 134 17.87 2.59 20.33
CA GLY A 134 17.60 2.19 21.71
C GLY A 134 16.31 1.40 21.93
N THR A 135 15.68 0.93 20.86
CA THR A 135 14.51 0.03 20.90
C THR A 135 14.86 -1.33 20.27
N GLU A 136 13.99 -2.32 20.48
CA GLU A 136 14.10 -3.67 19.90
C GLU A 136 14.19 -3.63 18.36
N VAL A 137 13.55 -2.65 17.71
CA VAL A 137 13.58 -2.47 16.25
C VAL A 137 15.00 -2.18 15.72
N ALA A 138 15.88 -1.65 16.56
CA ALA A 138 17.29 -1.35 16.20
C ALA A 138 18.25 -2.52 16.48
N GLU A 139 17.78 -3.59 17.12
CA GLU A 139 18.65 -4.73 17.45
C GLU A 139 19.17 -5.43 16.19
N GLY A 140 20.46 -5.76 16.19
CA GLY A 140 21.13 -6.42 15.07
C GLY A 140 21.44 -5.51 13.87
N LYS A 141 20.97 -4.25 13.84
CA LYS A 141 21.25 -3.29 12.76
C LYS A 141 22.57 -2.54 13.01
N GLU A 142 23.23 -2.09 11.94
CA GLU A 142 24.42 -1.23 12.03
C GLU A 142 24.06 0.11 12.68
N HIS A 143 24.89 0.54 13.64
CA HIS A 143 24.80 1.85 14.27
C HIS A 143 25.98 2.72 13.86
N ARG A 144 25.74 4.02 13.60
CA ARG A 144 26.77 4.99 13.27
C ARG A 144 26.47 6.35 13.91
N GLU A 145 27.52 7.01 14.35
CA GLU A 145 27.40 8.37 14.92
C GLU A 145 27.64 9.43 13.83
N PHE A 146 26.77 10.43 13.80
CA PHE A 146 26.92 11.65 13.01
C PHE A 146 26.65 12.85 13.91
N GLY A 147 27.62 13.77 14.01
CA GLY A 147 27.47 14.98 14.80
C GLY A 147 27.15 14.73 16.30
N GLY A 148 27.66 13.65 16.89
CA GLY A 148 27.39 13.30 18.30
C GLY A 148 26.01 12.67 18.55
N ARG A 149 25.31 12.26 17.48
CA ARG A 149 24.02 11.56 17.57
C ARG A 149 24.12 10.20 16.92
N THR A 150 23.59 9.17 17.57
CA THR A 150 23.53 7.80 17.04
C THR A 150 22.39 7.64 16.04
N TYR A 151 22.65 6.89 14.99
CA TYR A 151 21.71 6.51 13.93
C TYR A 151 21.78 5.00 13.70
N VAL A 152 20.73 4.44 13.20
CA VAL A 152 20.62 3.03 12.78
C VAL A 152 20.46 2.95 11.26
N LEU A 153 21.11 1.96 10.64
CA LEU A 153 20.99 1.67 9.21
C LEU A 153 19.64 1.00 8.93
N GLU A 154 18.92 1.53 7.96
CA GLU A 154 17.71 0.93 7.42
C GLU A 154 17.88 0.63 5.94
N GLU A 155 17.58 -0.60 5.53
CA GLU A 155 17.61 -1.01 4.14
C GLU A 155 16.34 -0.58 3.40
N ALA A 156 16.50 -0.25 2.13
CA ALA A 156 15.40 0.11 1.26
C ALA A 156 14.43 -1.07 1.04
N ILE A 157 13.19 -0.75 0.70
CA ILE A 157 12.17 -1.72 0.33
C ILE A 157 11.85 -1.57 -1.16
N VAL A 158 11.98 -2.67 -1.89
CA VAL A 158 11.47 -2.86 -3.24
C VAL A 158 10.54 -4.07 -3.26
N ALA A 159 9.62 -4.14 -4.22
CA ALA A 159 8.66 -5.23 -4.33
C ALA A 159 8.43 -5.61 -5.79
N ASP A 160 7.85 -6.79 -6.01
CA ASP A 160 7.49 -7.26 -7.35
C ASP A 160 6.29 -6.46 -7.88
N TYR A 161 5.31 -6.20 -7.00
CA TYR A 161 4.08 -5.48 -7.34
C TYR A 161 3.76 -4.35 -6.37
N ALA A 162 3.11 -3.30 -6.91
CA ALA A 162 2.42 -2.28 -6.11
C ALA A 162 0.96 -2.17 -6.54
N LEU A 163 0.05 -2.28 -5.59
CA LEU A 163 -1.37 -1.99 -5.76
C LEU A 163 -1.63 -0.55 -5.33
N VAL A 164 -2.09 0.28 -6.26
CA VAL A 164 -2.21 1.74 -6.11
C VAL A 164 -3.60 2.20 -6.52
N ARG A 165 -4.15 3.18 -5.83
CA ARG A 165 -5.40 3.85 -6.21
C ARG A 165 -5.16 5.32 -6.47
N CYS A 166 -5.66 5.83 -7.60
CA CYS A 166 -5.60 7.25 -7.93
C CYS A 166 -6.99 7.84 -8.25
N TRP A 167 -7.07 9.16 -8.24
CA TRP A 167 -8.26 9.87 -8.70
C TRP A 167 -8.36 9.84 -10.22
N LYS A 168 -7.30 10.27 -10.92
CA LYS A 168 -7.24 10.26 -12.38
C LYS A 168 -5.97 9.62 -12.86
N ALA A 169 -6.09 8.85 -13.93
CA ALA A 169 -4.96 8.37 -14.72
C ALA A 169 -5.16 8.73 -16.19
N ASP A 170 -4.09 9.00 -16.93
CA ASP A 170 -4.19 8.98 -18.39
C ASP A 170 -3.86 7.57 -18.93
N THR A 171 -4.14 7.35 -20.22
CA THR A 171 -3.88 6.06 -20.87
C THR A 171 -2.40 5.68 -20.93
N PHE A 172 -1.49 6.61 -20.64
CA PHE A 172 -0.05 6.37 -20.52
C PHE A 172 0.38 6.01 -19.07
N GLY A 173 -0.52 6.20 -18.09
CA GLY A 173 -0.28 5.89 -16.68
C GLY A 173 0.25 7.05 -15.85
N ASN A 174 0.15 8.29 -16.30
CA ASN A 174 0.37 9.43 -15.44
C ASN A 174 -0.76 9.56 -14.42
N LEU A 175 -0.43 9.77 -13.13
CA LEU A 175 -1.40 9.72 -12.05
C LEU A 175 -1.56 11.05 -11.33
N VAL A 176 -2.82 11.37 -11.04
CA VAL A 176 -3.22 12.47 -10.15
C VAL A 176 -3.98 11.91 -8.97
N PHE A 177 -3.54 12.23 -7.76
CA PHE A 177 -4.22 11.90 -6.52
C PHE A 177 -4.95 13.12 -5.99
N ARG A 178 -6.03 12.91 -5.23
CA ARG A 178 -6.72 14.01 -4.57
C ARG A 178 -6.78 13.83 -3.05
N ARG A 179 -6.68 14.94 -2.30
CA ARG A 179 -6.81 14.98 -0.84
C ARG A 179 -5.86 13.95 -0.17
N SER A 180 -6.34 13.27 0.88
CA SER A 180 -5.60 12.25 1.64
C SER A 180 -5.34 10.95 0.87
N GLN A 181 -5.97 10.74 -0.28
CA GLN A 181 -5.68 9.59 -1.16
C GLN A 181 -4.20 9.56 -1.61
N ARG A 182 -3.53 10.71 -1.64
CA ARG A 182 -2.13 10.79 -2.08
C ARG A 182 -1.18 10.00 -1.19
N ASN A 183 -1.36 9.96 0.12
CA ASN A 183 -0.58 9.26 1.17
C ASN A 183 0.62 8.42 0.67
N PHE A 184 0.62 7.09 0.86
CA PHE A 184 1.68 6.18 0.41
C PHE A 184 1.66 5.88 -1.09
N ASN A 185 0.58 6.19 -1.80
CA ASN A 185 0.39 5.82 -3.20
C ASN A 185 1.57 6.21 -4.13
N PRO A 186 2.08 7.47 -4.13
CA PRO A 186 3.16 7.85 -5.03
C PRO A 186 4.47 7.10 -4.78
N ILE A 187 4.86 6.92 -3.52
CA ILE A 187 6.14 6.29 -3.19
C ILE A 187 6.10 4.79 -3.44
N MET A 188 4.95 4.13 -3.21
CA MET A 188 4.77 2.71 -3.50
C MET A 188 4.75 2.44 -5.01
N ALA A 189 4.12 3.32 -5.81
CA ALA A 189 4.16 3.22 -7.26
C ALA A 189 5.57 3.25 -7.86
N MET A 190 6.53 3.88 -7.18
CA MET A 190 7.92 3.98 -7.63
C MET A 190 8.79 2.81 -7.18
N ALA A 191 8.36 2.04 -6.18
CA ALA A 191 9.19 1.05 -5.49
C ALA A 191 8.87 -0.40 -5.86
N ALA A 192 8.15 -0.62 -6.97
CA ALA A 192 7.83 -1.93 -7.47
C ALA A 192 8.22 -2.09 -8.94
N ASP A 193 8.51 -3.34 -9.33
CA ASP A 193 8.79 -3.70 -10.72
C ASP A 193 7.53 -3.57 -11.60
N CYS A 194 6.36 -3.88 -11.03
CA CYS A 194 5.08 -3.79 -11.71
C CYS A 194 4.03 -3.06 -10.84
N THR A 195 3.68 -1.84 -11.23
CA THR A 195 2.65 -1.05 -10.56
C THR A 195 1.31 -1.20 -11.27
N LEU A 196 0.32 -1.68 -10.51
CA LEU A 196 -1.07 -1.88 -10.90
C LEU A 196 -1.91 -0.77 -10.27
N VAL A 197 -2.66 -0.05 -11.09
CA VAL A 197 -3.40 1.15 -10.66
C VAL A 197 -4.88 0.97 -10.92
N GLU A 198 -5.70 1.15 -9.88
CA GLU A 198 -7.12 1.41 -10.04
C GLU A 198 -7.38 2.92 -10.05
N ALA A 199 -8.04 3.41 -11.09
CA ALA A 199 -8.33 4.82 -11.30
C ALA A 199 -9.83 5.12 -11.25
N GLU A 200 -10.24 6.18 -10.52
CA GLU A 200 -11.64 6.62 -10.51
C GLU A 200 -12.06 7.18 -11.88
N GLU A 201 -11.11 7.76 -12.62
CA GLU A 201 -11.32 8.28 -13.97
C GLU A 201 -10.07 8.02 -14.82
N VAL A 202 -10.27 7.47 -16.02
CA VAL A 202 -9.20 7.30 -17.01
C VAL A 202 -9.47 8.25 -18.18
N VAL A 203 -8.46 9.04 -18.54
CA VAL A 203 -8.54 10.03 -19.60
C VAL A 203 -7.46 9.79 -20.68
N GLU A 204 -7.62 10.43 -21.84
CA GLU A 204 -6.61 10.39 -22.90
C GLU A 204 -5.35 11.20 -22.51
N VAL A 205 -4.20 10.80 -23.08
CA VAL A 205 -2.94 11.55 -22.93
C VAL A 205 -3.12 12.99 -23.37
N GLY A 206 -2.62 13.92 -22.54
CA GLY A 206 -2.75 15.36 -22.76
C GLY A 206 -3.99 16.01 -22.13
N MET A 207 -4.87 15.22 -21.53
CA MET A 207 -6.05 15.72 -20.81
C MET A 207 -5.77 16.02 -19.32
N LEU A 208 -4.65 15.53 -18.78
CA LEU A 208 -4.18 15.92 -17.46
C LEU A 208 -3.27 17.17 -17.59
N ASP A 209 -3.42 18.10 -16.65
CA ASP A 209 -2.50 19.21 -16.51
C ASP A 209 -1.12 18.65 -16.13
N PRO A 210 -0.05 18.89 -16.94
CA PRO A 210 1.27 18.33 -16.67
C PRO A 210 1.87 18.82 -15.35
N ASP A 211 1.50 19.99 -14.86
CA ASP A 211 1.97 20.54 -13.58
C ASP A 211 1.30 19.85 -12.37
N LEU A 212 0.20 19.14 -12.59
CA LEU A 212 -0.55 18.42 -11.56
C LEU A 212 -0.26 16.91 -11.53
N ILE A 213 0.61 16.39 -12.39
CA ILE A 213 0.99 14.97 -12.37
C ILE A 213 1.82 14.69 -11.12
N HIS A 214 1.30 13.83 -10.24
CA HIS A 214 1.96 13.45 -9.00
C HIS A 214 2.88 12.24 -9.15
N THR A 215 2.54 11.31 -10.04
CA THR A 215 3.35 10.13 -10.37
C THR A 215 3.44 10.00 -11.89
N PRO A 216 4.63 10.11 -12.48
CA PRO A 216 4.83 9.92 -13.90
C PRO A 216 4.52 8.49 -14.35
N GLY A 217 3.96 8.36 -15.56
CA GLY A 217 3.55 7.07 -16.12
C GLY A 217 4.68 6.04 -16.27
N ILE A 218 5.95 6.46 -16.26
CA ILE A 218 7.09 5.54 -16.33
C ILE A 218 7.11 4.50 -15.19
N PHE A 219 6.50 4.83 -14.06
CA PHE A 219 6.39 3.94 -12.90
C PHE A 219 5.16 3.04 -12.91
N VAL A 220 4.28 3.15 -13.91
CA VAL A 220 3.01 2.44 -13.98
C VAL A 220 3.03 1.44 -15.15
N GLN A 221 2.63 0.21 -14.91
CA GLN A 221 2.56 -0.83 -15.93
C GLN A 221 1.14 -1.12 -16.38
N ARG A 222 0.15 -1.07 -15.47
CA ARG A 222 -1.26 -1.35 -15.79
C ARG A 222 -2.18 -0.35 -15.10
N VAL A 223 -3.20 0.09 -15.83
CA VAL A 223 -4.26 0.97 -15.30
C VAL A 223 -5.60 0.29 -15.58
N VAL A 224 -6.44 0.17 -14.56
CA VAL A 224 -7.83 -0.30 -14.68
C VAL A 224 -8.78 0.79 -14.18
N SER A 225 -9.84 1.05 -14.94
CA SER A 225 -10.88 2.01 -14.53
C SER A 225 -11.82 1.38 -13.50
N ILE A 226 -12.11 2.10 -12.45
CA ILE A 226 -13.18 1.73 -11.52
C ILE A 226 -14.51 2.02 -12.24
N PRO A 227 -15.42 1.02 -12.36
CA PRO A 227 -16.72 1.23 -13.01
C PRO A 227 -17.52 2.35 -12.36
N GLU A 228 -18.17 3.22 -13.17
CA GLU A 228 -19.11 4.20 -12.67
C GLU A 228 -20.30 3.51 -12.00
N ALA A 229 -20.71 4.02 -10.85
CA ALA A 229 -21.93 3.75 -10.09
C ALA A 229 -22.49 2.31 -10.19
N GLY A 230 -22.05 1.44 -9.29
CA GLY A 230 -22.56 0.07 -9.09
C GLY A 230 -21.48 -0.96 -8.88
N GLY A 231 -20.25 -0.67 -9.24
CA GLY A 231 -19.06 -1.44 -8.91
C GLY A 231 -18.58 -1.07 -7.50
N MET A 232 -18.42 -2.05 -6.67
CA MET A 232 -18.03 -2.00 -5.27
C MET A 232 -17.13 -0.81 -4.92
N LEU A 233 -17.55 -0.07 -3.90
CA LEU A 233 -16.74 0.75 -3.02
C LEU A 233 -16.45 2.19 -3.45
N GLN A 234 -17.48 2.98 -3.47
CA GLN A 234 -17.31 4.28 -2.83
C GLN A 234 -17.03 4.00 -1.35
N ALA A 235 -15.84 4.41 -0.85
CA ALA A 235 -15.65 4.53 0.58
C ALA A 235 -16.85 5.29 1.15
N PRO A 236 -17.49 4.81 2.22
CA PRO A 236 -18.63 5.51 2.78
C PRO A 236 -18.26 6.97 2.99
N PRO A 237 -19.15 7.92 2.73
CA PRO A 237 -18.88 9.33 3.00
C PRO A 237 -18.41 9.42 4.45
N LEU A 238 -17.43 10.27 4.73
CA LEU A 238 -16.82 10.53 6.06
C LEU A 238 -17.89 10.88 7.13
N ALA A 239 -18.79 9.97 7.42
CA ALA A 239 -19.76 10.08 8.52
C ALA A 239 -19.10 9.89 9.90
N MET A 240 -17.80 9.54 9.94
CA MET A 240 -17.09 9.34 11.21
C MET A 240 -16.68 10.64 11.94
N PHE A 241 -16.89 11.79 11.35
CA PHE A 241 -16.54 13.08 11.98
C PHE A 241 -17.72 14.06 12.14
N SER A 242 -18.94 13.61 12.05
CA SER A 242 -20.09 14.38 12.52
C SER A 242 -20.27 14.22 14.06
N GLY A 243 -19.23 14.50 14.79
CA GLY A 243 -19.32 14.72 16.23
C GLY A 243 -20.08 16.00 16.44
N THR A 244 -21.34 15.92 16.90
CA THR A 244 -22.06 17.03 17.50
C THR A 244 -21.14 17.72 18.50
N PRO A 245 -21.01 19.07 18.46
CA PRO A 245 -20.28 19.79 19.50
C PRO A 245 -20.92 19.46 20.84
N ARG A 246 -20.15 18.97 21.79
CA ARG A 246 -20.59 18.83 23.17
C ARG A 246 -20.85 20.22 23.70
N SER A 247 -22.10 20.51 24.05
CA SER A 247 -22.57 21.67 24.81
C SER A 247 -21.93 21.73 26.19
#